data_c624887522c999aef3d5b0f666356488
#
_entry.id   c624887522c999aef3d5b0f666356488
#
_cell.length_a   1.000
_cell.length_b   1.000
_cell.length_c   1.000
_cell.angle_alpha   90.00
_cell.angle_beta   90.00
_cell.angle_gamma   90.00
#
_symmetry.space_group_name_H-M   'P 1'
#
loop_
_entity.id
_entity.type
_entity.pdbx_description
1 polymer ?
#
loop_
_entity_poly.entity_id
_entity_poly.type
_entity_poly.pdbx_seq_one_letter_code
_entity_poly.pdbx_strand_id
1 'polypeptide(L)'
;MKPVSQLLSAAIALTPLTAAADFMGLYLGAGSWQSAPAGGIGRTDIDLESTLNLEEESNGFAYMAIEHPLPLLPNLRLQHSEMNWTGSALITAGTDLNGNPFTTSQQADISLDLTHTDATFYYELLDNISDLDLGVTARLFDGEASLVGSTQQETIELEAVVPMLYGKLGVAVPTTGLVAELS
;
A
#
# COMPACT_ATOMS: atom_id res chain seq x y z
N MET A 1 18.87 9.40 -16.25
CA MET A 1 18.69 8.61 -15.02
C MET A 1 18.24 9.60 -13.96
N LYS A 2 16.93 9.67 -13.68
CA LYS A 2 16.39 10.47 -12.58
C LYS A 2 16.62 9.71 -11.26
N PRO A 3 16.94 10.37 -10.16
CA PRO A 3 17.13 9.68 -8.89
C PRO A 3 15.78 9.09 -8.42
N VAL A 4 15.83 7.86 -7.98
CA VAL A 4 14.73 7.19 -7.30
C VAL A 4 14.47 8.00 -6.02
N SER A 5 13.28 8.61 -5.90
CA SER A 5 12.87 9.31 -4.69
C SER A 5 12.85 8.31 -3.53
N GLN A 6 13.65 8.57 -2.52
CA GLN A 6 13.71 7.73 -1.33
C GLN A 6 12.41 7.94 -0.53
N LEU A 7 11.63 6.88 -0.39
CA LEU A 7 10.49 6.81 0.51
C LEU A 7 11.00 6.90 1.95
N LEU A 8 10.77 8.03 2.58
CA LEU A 8 11.03 8.19 4.02
C LEU A 8 9.73 7.90 4.77
N SER A 9 9.52 6.64 5.13
CA SER A 9 8.40 6.24 5.98
C SER A 9 8.74 6.57 7.43
N ALA A 10 8.06 7.53 8.04
CA ALA A 10 8.11 7.76 9.46
C ALA A 10 7.07 6.87 10.16
N ALA A 11 7.47 5.69 10.62
CA ALA A 11 6.65 4.85 11.46
C ALA A 11 6.69 5.37 12.91
N ILE A 12 5.56 5.76 13.46
CA ILE A 12 5.41 5.98 14.90
C ILE A 12 5.11 4.62 15.51
N ALA A 13 6.15 3.95 16.02
CA ALA A 13 5.98 2.73 16.78
C ALA A 13 5.42 3.08 18.17
N LEU A 14 4.18 2.70 18.41
CA LEU A 14 3.66 2.60 19.78
C LEU A 14 4.38 1.43 20.43
N THR A 15 5.17 1.69 21.45
CA THR A 15 5.86 0.65 22.22
C THR A 15 4.85 -0.34 22.77
N PRO A 16 5.06 -1.66 22.61
CA PRO A 16 4.18 -2.65 23.20
C PRO A 16 4.20 -2.52 24.72
N LEU A 17 3.02 -2.47 25.33
CA LEU A 17 2.86 -2.70 26.75
C LEU A 17 3.19 -4.17 26.98
N THR A 18 4.39 -4.47 27.45
CA THR A 18 4.78 -5.82 27.85
C THR A 18 3.96 -6.26 29.05
N ALA A 19 2.82 -6.89 28.83
CA ALA A 19 2.20 -7.75 29.79
C ALA A 19 2.90 -9.10 29.67
N ALA A 20 3.69 -9.45 30.68
CA ALA A 20 4.35 -10.74 30.77
C ALA A 20 3.32 -11.85 30.86
N ALA A 21 3.10 -12.51 29.73
CA ALA A 21 2.62 -13.90 29.65
C ALA A 21 2.93 -14.39 28.23
N ASP A 22 3.92 -15.26 28.10
CA ASP A 22 4.42 -15.88 26.87
C ASP A 22 3.39 -16.73 26.08
N PHE A 23 2.17 -16.28 25.95
CA PHE A 23 1.11 -17.12 25.41
C PHE A 23 0.42 -16.55 24.17
N MET A 24 0.35 -15.24 23.99
CA MET A 24 -0.24 -14.59 22.81
C MET A 24 0.22 -13.15 22.72
N GLY A 25 0.77 -12.75 21.58
CA GLY A 25 1.10 -11.37 21.25
C GLY A 25 -0.03 -10.70 20.47
N LEU A 26 -0.41 -9.47 20.84
CA LEU A 26 -1.27 -8.59 20.06
C LEU A 26 -0.51 -7.30 19.78
N TYR A 27 -0.30 -7.02 18.51
CA TYR A 27 0.40 -5.83 18.04
C TYR A 27 -0.54 -4.96 17.24
N LEU A 28 -0.49 -3.65 17.49
CA LEU A 28 -1.25 -2.65 16.75
C LEU A 28 -0.27 -1.57 16.29
N GLY A 29 -0.43 -1.11 15.07
CA GLY A 29 0.37 -0.02 14.55
C GLY A 29 -0.37 0.77 13.50
N ALA A 30 0.06 2.00 13.32
CA ALA A 30 -0.41 2.89 12.26
C ALA A 30 0.71 3.82 11.83
N GLY A 31 0.64 4.30 10.61
CA GLY A 31 1.62 5.23 10.06
C GLY A 31 1.08 5.96 8.84
N SER A 32 1.91 6.81 8.28
CA SER A 32 1.63 7.48 7.02
C SER A 32 2.87 7.46 6.13
N TRP A 33 2.64 7.54 4.84
CA TRP A 33 3.66 7.62 3.81
C TRP A 33 3.30 8.69 2.79
N GLN A 34 4.30 9.20 2.10
CA GLN A 34 4.11 10.06 0.95
C GLN A 34 4.54 9.30 -0.30
N SER A 35 3.70 9.32 -1.32
CA SER A 35 3.98 8.65 -2.58
C SER A 35 3.42 9.41 -3.76
N ALA A 36 4.16 9.38 -4.87
CA ALA A 36 3.70 9.82 -6.17
C ALA A 36 3.49 8.60 -7.06
N PRO A 37 2.35 8.47 -7.74
CA PRO A 37 2.11 7.36 -8.64
C PRO A 37 2.96 7.49 -9.90
N ALA A 38 3.43 6.37 -10.44
CA ALA A 38 4.19 6.32 -11.68
C ALA A 38 3.74 5.13 -12.52
N GLY A 39 3.87 5.24 -13.85
CA GLY A 39 3.47 4.21 -14.81
C GLY A 39 2.25 4.62 -15.60
N GLY A 40 1.55 3.64 -16.21
CA GLY A 40 0.42 3.89 -17.07
C GLY A 40 -0.81 3.07 -16.69
N ILE A 41 -1.98 3.58 -17.04
CA ILE A 41 -3.27 2.94 -16.81
C ILE A 41 -4.16 3.00 -18.06
N GLY A 42 -5.14 2.11 -18.14
CA GLY A 42 -6.13 2.10 -19.20
C GLY A 42 -5.65 1.43 -20.49
N ARG A 43 -6.50 1.47 -21.51
CA ARG A 43 -6.25 0.79 -22.80
C ARG A 43 -5.26 1.53 -23.71
N THR A 44 -5.12 2.83 -23.51
CA THR A 44 -4.20 3.68 -24.29
C THR A 44 -2.89 3.97 -23.54
N ASP A 45 -2.60 3.21 -22.46
CA ASP A 45 -1.40 3.39 -21.64
C ASP A 45 -1.22 4.86 -21.20
N ILE A 46 -2.21 5.36 -20.49
CA ILE A 46 -2.26 6.76 -20.06
C ILE A 46 -1.27 6.94 -18.90
N ASP A 47 -0.24 7.75 -19.11
CA ASP A 47 0.81 7.99 -18.10
C ASP A 47 0.26 8.81 -16.92
N LEU A 48 0.49 8.30 -15.71
CA LEU A 48 -0.05 8.83 -14.46
C LEU A 48 0.57 10.19 -14.06
N GLU A 49 1.87 10.35 -14.28
CA GLU A 49 2.61 11.58 -13.94
C GLU A 49 2.43 12.67 -15.02
N SER A 50 2.76 12.33 -16.28
CA SER A 50 2.87 13.35 -17.34
C SER A 50 1.55 13.65 -18.03
N THR A 51 0.62 12.69 -18.11
CA THR A 51 -0.67 12.85 -18.79
C THR A 51 -1.79 13.18 -17.82
N LEU A 52 -1.87 12.48 -16.69
CA LEU A 52 -2.92 12.66 -15.70
C LEU A 52 -2.56 13.70 -14.63
N ASN A 53 -1.28 14.09 -14.54
CA ASN A 53 -0.79 15.07 -13.58
C ASN A 53 -1.22 14.74 -12.13
N LEU A 54 -1.12 13.45 -11.77
CA LEU A 54 -1.37 13.03 -10.40
C LEU A 54 -0.26 13.54 -9.49
N GLU A 55 -0.65 14.15 -8.40
CA GLU A 55 0.26 14.78 -7.45
C GLU A 55 0.71 13.78 -6.37
N GLU A 56 1.78 14.15 -5.67
CA GLU A 56 2.23 13.43 -4.49
C GLU A 56 1.23 13.62 -3.36
N GLU A 57 0.77 12.52 -2.77
CA GLU A 57 -0.21 12.51 -1.69
C GLU A 57 0.30 11.80 -0.45
N SER A 58 -0.24 12.18 0.70
CA SER A 58 0.03 11.54 1.99
C SER A 58 -1.09 10.58 2.32
N ASN A 59 -0.77 9.31 2.38
CA ASN A 59 -1.71 8.21 2.64
C ASN A 59 -1.39 7.53 3.97
N GLY A 60 -2.39 6.91 4.59
CA GLY A 60 -2.28 6.26 5.88
C GLY A 60 -2.34 4.75 5.80
N PHE A 61 -1.86 4.08 6.84
CA PHE A 61 -2.12 2.67 7.07
C PHE A 61 -2.31 2.37 8.55
N ALA A 62 -3.03 1.29 8.83
CA ALA A 62 -3.14 0.72 10.16
C ALA A 62 -3.06 -0.80 10.08
N TYR A 63 -2.45 -1.44 11.06
CA TYR A 63 -2.39 -2.88 11.13
C TYR A 63 -2.65 -3.44 12.53
N MET A 64 -3.04 -4.69 12.55
CA MET A 64 -3.14 -5.54 13.72
C MET A 64 -2.42 -6.87 13.42
N ALA A 65 -1.59 -7.35 14.35
CA ALA A 65 -0.99 -8.67 14.27
C ALA A 65 -1.27 -9.47 15.53
N ILE A 66 -1.49 -10.76 15.35
CA ILE A 66 -1.71 -11.75 16.42
C ILE A 66 -0.64 -12.83 16.26
N GLU A 67 0.19 -12.96 17.28
CA GLU A 67 1.23 -13.99 17.36
C GLU A 67 0.88 -15.00 18.46
N HIS A 68 1.24 -16.26 18.24
CA HIS A 68 0.91 -17.33 19.17
C HIS A 68 2.00 -18.40 19.19
N PRO A 69 2.18 -19.12 20.31
CA PRO A 69 3.27 -20.09 20.48
C PRO A 69 3.01 -21.47 19.82
N LEU A 70 1.96 -21.62 19.03
CA LEU A 70 1.62 -22.91 18.40
C LEU A 70 2.44 -23.11 17.11
N PRO A 71 3.41 -24.03 17.07
CA PRO A 71 4.43 -24.05 16.01
C PRO A 71 3.91 -24.48 14.62
N LEU A 72 2.71 -25.02 14.52
CA LEU A 72 2.11 -25.47 13.26
C LEU A 72 1.09 -24.48 12.67
N LEU A 73 0.69 -23.49 13.45
CA LEU A 73 -0.21 -22.43 12.98
C LEU A 73 0.62 -21.18 12.63
N PRO A 74 0.37 -20.54 11.49
CA PRO A 74 1.01 -19.27 11.19
C PRO A 74 0.42 -18.15 12.04
N ASN A 75 1.22 -17.16 12.36
CA ASN A 75 0.77 -15.89 12.89
C ASN A 75 -0.07 -15.14 11.84
N LEU A 76 -0.93 -14.22 12.27
CA LEU A 76 -1.81 -13.45 11.40
C LEU A 76 -1.54 -11.95 11.56
N ARG A 77 -1.33 -11.25 10.44
CA ARG A 77 -1.35 -9.79 10.37
C ARG A 77 -2.42 -9.34 9.37
N LEU A 78 -3.25 -8.41 9.80
CA LEU A 78 -4.18 -7.68 8.94
C LEU A 78 -3.74 -6.23 8.86
N GLN A 79 -3.61 -5.70 7.65
CA GLN A 79 -3.24 -4.31 7.42
C GLN A 79 -4.19 -3.69 6.40
N HIS A 80 -4.72 -2.52 6.72
CA HIS A 80 -5.44 -1.68 5.77
C HIS A 80 -4.56 -0.49 5.39
N SER A 81 -4.44 -0.23 4.10
CA SER A 81 -3.61 0.84 3.55
C SER A 81 -4.43 1.68 2.59
N GLU A 82 -4.50 2.97 2.85
CA GLU A 82 -5.04 3.95 1.92
C GLU A 82 -3.99 4.26 0.85
N MET A 83 -4.41 4.34 -0.41
CA MET A 83 -3.57 4.71 -1.54
C MET A 83 -4.39 5.51 -2.55
N ASN A 84 -4.55 6.80 -2.29
CA ASN A 84 -5.38 7.69 -3.08
C ASN A 84 -4.53 8.81 -3.68
N TRP A 85 -4.77 9.13 -4.95
CA TRP A 85 -4.18 10.26 -5.64
C TRP A 85 -5.22 10.98 -6.47
N THR A 86 -5.08 12.29 -6.56
CA THR A 86 -5.93 13.14 -7.37
C THR A 86 -5.10 14.02 -8.32
N GLY A 87 -5.72 14.46 -9.38
CA GLY A 87 -5.10 15.35 -10.35
C GLY A 87 -6.13 16.01 -11.24
N SER A 88 -5.68 16.92 -12.10
CA SER A 88 -6.51 17.53 -13.11
C SER A 88 -5.68 17.80 -14.37
N ALA A 89 -6.17 17.34 -15.52
CA ALA A 89 -5.44 17.41 -16.77
C ALA A 89 -6.36 17.63 -17.99
N LEU A 90 -5.77 18.10 -19.08
CA LEU A 90 -6.43 18.15 -20.37
C LEU A 90 -6.38 16.74 -21.01
N ILE A 91 -7.48 16.04 -20.95
CA ILE A 91 -7.64 14.75 -21.61
C ILE A 91 -7.92 14.95 -23.09
N THR A 92 -7.14 14.31 -23.96
CA THR A 92 -7.28 14.44 -25.41
C THR A 92 -8.34 13.47 -25.96
N ALA A 93 -8.96 13.84 -27.09
CA ALA A 93 -9.83 12.93 -27.81
C ALA A 93 -9.08 11.63 -28.19
N GLY A 94 -9.72 10.48 -27.96
CA GLY A 94 -9.11 9.16 -28.16
C GLY A 94 -8.49 8.53 -26.91
N THR A 95 -8.32 9.26 -25.82
CA THR A 95 -7.94 8.69 -24.52
C THR A 95 -9.01 7.67 -24.09
N ASP A 96 -8.59 6.48 -23.75
CA ASP A 96 -9.48 5.35 -23.45
C ASP A 96 -9.02 4.65 -22.16
N LEU A 97 -9.81 4.75 -21.11
CA LEU A 97 -9.56 4.11 -19.84
C LEU A 97 -10.11 2.67 -19.84
N ASN A 98 -11.36 2.46 -20.28
CA ASN A 98 -12.05 1.17 -20.16
C ASN A 98 -12.82 0.72 -21.41
N GLY A 99 -12.56 1.28 -22.58
CA GLY A 99 -13.21 0.90 -23.84
C GLY A 99 -14.22 1.91 -24.37
N ASN A 100 -14.33 3.10 -23.74
CA ASN A 100 -15.17 4.20 -24.17
C ASN A 100 -14.33 5.46 -24.37
N PRO A 101 -13.59 5.59 -25.50
CA PRO A 101 -12.66 6.69 -25.68
C PRO A 101 -13.35 8.06 -25.62
N PHE A 102 -12.67 9.04 -25.01
CA PHE A 102 -13.12 10.41 -25.01
C PHE A 102 -13.30 10.93 -26.45
N THR A 103 -14.47 11.44 -26.74
CA THR A 103 -14.81 11.89 -28.10
C THR A 103 -14.28 13.29 -28.41
N THR A 104 -14.04 14.10 -27.38
CA THR A 104 -13.52 15.46 -27.48
C THR A 104 -12.47 15.71 -26.41
N SER A 105 -11.49 16.57 -26.73
CA SER A 105 -10.53 17.00 -25.70
C SER A 105 -11.22 17.92 -24.71
N GLN A 106 -11.00 17.64 -23.41
CA GLN A 106 -11.63 18.39 -22.32
C GLN A 106 -10.80 18.33 -21.05
N GLN A 107 -10.95 19.31 -20.20
CA GLN A 107 -10.41 19.26 -18.84
C GLN A 107 -11.17 18.18 -18.07
N ALA A 108 -10.45 17.35 -17.34
CA ALA A 108 -11.02 16.33 -16.47
C ALA A 108 -10.34 16.35 -15.11
N ASP A 109 -11.12 16.05 -14.08
CA ASP A 109 -10.63 15.69 -12.76
C ASP A 109 -10.36 14.19 -12.72
N ILE A 110 -9.24 13.84 -12.12
CA ILE A 110 -8.72 12.49 -12.09
C ILE A 110 -8.65 12.03 -10.64
N SER A 111 -9.09 10.80 -10.40
CA SER A 111 -8.90 10.11 -9.13
C SER A 111 -8.38 8.70 -9.38
N LEU A 112 -7.37 8.29 -8.64
CA LEU A 112 -6.85 6.93 -8.60
C LEU A 112 -6.84 6.46 -7.15
N ASP A 113 -7.65 5.46 -6.86
CA ASP A 113 -7.73 4.77 -5.58
C ASP A 113 -7.19 3.34 -5.73
N LEU A 114 -6.14 3.00 -5.00
CA LEU A 114 -5.55 1.67 -4.88
C LEU A 114 -5.60 1.19 -3.42
N THR A 115 -6.56 1.66 -2.65
CA THR A 115 -6.79 1.23 -1.27
C THR A 115 -6.93 -0.29 -1.22
N HIS A 116 -6.28 -0.90 -0.24
CA HIS A 116 -6.25 -2.36 -0.13
C HIS A 116 -6.17 -2.83 1.32
N THR A 117 -6.57 -4.08 1.51
CA THR A 117 -6.40 -4.79 2.77
C THR A 117 -5.52 -6.02 2.56
N ASP A 118 -4.48 -6.13 3.36
CA ASP A 118 -3.56 -7.27 3.36
C ASP A 118 -3.91 -8.24 4.50
N ALA A 119 -4.04 -9.52 4.16
CA ALA A 119 -4.11 -10.62 5.12
C ALA A 119 -2.83 -11.45 4.98
N THR A 120 -1.94 -11.36 5.97
CA THR A 120 -0.63 -12.01 5.96
C THR A 120 -0.60 -13.14 6.99
N PHE A 121 -0.22 -14.33 6.53
CA PHE A 121 0.08 -15.48 7.36
C PHE A 121 1.60 -15.70 7.34
N TYR A 122 2.23 -15.71 8.51
CA TYR A 122 3.68 -15.76 8.62
C TYR A 122 4.16 -16.62 9.78
N TYR A 123 5.43 -17.06 9.71
CA TYR A 123 6.15 -17.73 10.78
C TYR A 123 7.37 -16.90 11.16
N GLU A 124 7.58 -16.75 12.45
CA GLU A 124 8.81 -16.22 13.02
C GLU A 124 9.88 -17.31 12.99
N LEU A 125 10.90 -17.11 12.17
CA LEU A 125 12.01 -18.06 12.04
C LEU A 125 13.15 -17.73 12.99
N LEU A 126 13.34 -16.45 13.30
CA LEU A 126 14.28 -15.93 14.29
C LEU A 126 13.54 -14.89 15.13
N ASP A 127 13.68 -14.99 16.44
CA ASP A 127 13.08 -14.08 17.41
C ASP A 127 14.06 -13.90 18.59
N ASN A 128 15.11 -13.09 18.39
CA ASN A 128 16.09 -12.77 19.41
C ASN A 128 16.65 -11.34 19.21
N ILE A 129 17.96 -11.23 18.90
CA ILE A 129 18.60 -9.95 18.53
C ILE A 129 18.24 -9.58 17.09
N SER A 130 17.93 -10.59 16.27
CA SER A 130 17.47 -10.43 14.89
C SER A 130 16.15 -11.15 14.75
N ASP A 131 15.18 -10.49 14.16
CA ASP A 131 13.86 -11.02 13.84
C ASP A 131 13.83 -11.37 12.35
N LEU A 132 13.36 -12.56 12.02
CA LEU A 132 13.15 -12.97 10.64
C LEU A 132 11.79 -13.66 10.53
N ASP A 133 10.87 -13.02 9.83
CA ASP A 133 9.56 -13.56 9.53
C ASP A 133 9.46 -13.88 8.04
N LEU A 134 8.88 -15.00 7.71
CA LEU A 134 8.54 -15.37 6.34
C LEU A 134 7.09 -15.84 6.25
N GLY A 135 6.42 -15.47 5.16
CA GLY A 135 5.01 -15.78 5.01
C GLY A 135 4.45 -15.54 3.61
N VAL A 136 3.14 -15.52 3.57
CA VAL A 136 2.36 -15.21 2.37
C VAL A 136 1.29 -14.17 2.72
N THR A 137 1.07 -13.25 1.80
CA THR A 137 0.04 -12.22 1.91
C THR A 137 -0.97 -12.39 0.78
N ALA A 138 -2.25 -12.29 1.12
CA ALA A 138 -3.31 -12.03 0.17
C ALA A 138 -3.65 -10.54 0.26
N ARG A 139 -3.35 -9.77 -0.80
CA ARG A 139 -3.74 -8.38 -0.94
C ARG A 139 -5.08 -8.29 -1.65
N LEU A 140 -6.05 -7.69 -0.99
CA LEU A 140 -7.40 -7.45 -1.50
C LEU A 140 -7.49 -5.98 -1.87
N PHE A 141 -7.49 -5.69 -3.16
CA PHE A 141 -7.77 -4.35 -3.69
C PHE A 141 -9.26 -4.10 -3.74
N ASP A 142 -9.68 -2.91 -3.32
CA ASP A 142 -11.03 -2.38 -3.41
C ASP A 142 -10.88 -0.89 -3.79
N GLY A 143 -10.59 -0.66 -5.06
CA GLY A 143 -10.19 0.63 -5.57
C GLY A 143 -10.90 1.01 -6.86
N GLU A 144 -10.62 2.22 -7.33
CA GLU A 144 -11.22 2.81 -8.51
C GLU A 144 -10.26 3.75 -9.22
N ALA A 145 -10.31 3.77 -10.54
CA ALA A 145 -9.70 4.84 -11.33
C ALA A 145 -10.79 5.56 -12.12
N SER A 146 -10.86 6.89 -12.00
CA SER A 146 -11.87 7.70 -12.67
C SER A 146 -11.30 8.93 -13.36
N LEU A 147 -11.88 9.26 -14.52
CA LEU A 147 -11.65 10.46 -15.30
C LEU A 147 -13.00 11.16 -15.48
N VAL A 148 -13.20 12.30 -14.83
CA VAL A 148 -14.47 13.03 -14.83
C VAL A 148 -14.30 14.34 -15.58
N GLY A 149 -14.70 14.36 -16.83
CA GLY A 149 -14.73 15.56 -17.68
C GLY A 149 -16.09 16.24 -17.68
N SER A 150 -16.18 17.39 -18.34
CA SER A 150 -17.42 18.20 -18.40
C SER A 150 -18.55 17.56 -19.19
N THR A 151 -18.25 16.68 -20.16
CA THR A 151 -19.22 16.06 -21.07
C THR A 151 -19.17 14.55 -21.07
N GLN A 152 -18.10 13.96 -20.54
CA GLN A 152 -17.89 12.50 -20.53
C GLN A 152 -17.11 12.15 -19.27
N GLN A 153 -17.45 11.00 -18.70
CA GLN A 153 -16.67 10.39 -17.61
C GLN A 153 -16.39 8.92 -17.91
N GLU A 154 -15.27 8.44 -17.41
CA GLU A 154 -14.90 7.04 -17.42
C GLU A 154 -14.45 6.60 -16.05
N THR A 155 -14.83 5.38 -15.67
CA THR A 155 -14.48 4.77 -14.40
C THR A 155 -14.14 3.30 -14.61
N ILE A 156 -13.10 2.83 -13.92
CA ILE A 156 -12.73 1.42 -13.79
C ILE A 156 -12.72 1.04 -12.33
N GLU A 157 -13.44 0.00 -11.96
CA GLU A 157 -13.27 -0.66 -10.66
C GLU A 157 -12.00 -1.52 -10.69
N LEU A 158 -11.21 -1.43 -9.62
CA LEU A 158 -9.92 -2.10 -9.46
C LEU A 158 -10.01 -3.11 -8.31
N GLU A 159 -10.86 -4.11 -8.48
CA GLU A 159 -11.03 -5.21 -7.54
C GLU A 159 -10.12 -6.38 -7.93
N ALA A 160 -9.24 -6.78 -7.03
CA ALA A 160 -8.36 -7.93 -7.26
C ALA A 160 -7.90 -8.55 -5.95
N VAL A 161 -7.61 -9.85 -5.98
CA VAL A 161 -6.88 -10.54 -4.93
C VAL A 161 -5.51 -10.95 -5.48
N VAL A 162 -4.45 -10.37 -4.92
CA VAL A 162 -3.07 -10.60 -5.37
C VAL A 162 -2.30 -11.36 -4.30
N PRO A 163 -1.87 -12.61 -4.58
CA PRO A 163 -0.98 -13.35 -3.68
C PRO A 163 0.44 -12.79 -3.77
N MET A 164 1.08 -12.58 -2.61
CA MET A 164 2.44 -12.08 -2.50
C MET A 164 3.24 -12.90 -1.50
N LEU A 165 4.57 -12.87 -1.61
CA LEU A 165 5.46 -13.35 -0.57
C LEU A 165 5.67 -12.26 0.47
N TYR A 166 5.68 -12.64 1.75
CA TYR A 166 5.98 -11.76 2.87
C TYR A 166 7.33 -12.11 3.47
N GLY A 167 8.10 -11.08 3.80
CA GLY A 167 9.35 -11.21 4.54
C GLY A 167 9.57 -9.98 5.41
N LYS A 168 9.95 -10.18 6.67
CA LYS A 168 10.36 -9.11 7.59
C LYS A 168 11.72 -9.46 8.16
N LEU A 169 12.61 -8.49 8.18
CA LEU A 169 13.91 -8.58 8.84
C LEU A 169 14.03 -7.42 9.83
N GLY A 170 14.20 -7.75 11.10
CA GLY A 170 14.41 -6.79 12.17
C GLY A 170 15.77 -7.00 12.86
N VAL A 171 16.34 -5.93 13.37
CA VAL A 171 17.53 -5.96 14.24
C VAL A 171 17.30 -5.02 15.41
N ALA A 172 17.30 -5.58 16.61
CA ALA A 172 17.26 -4.80 17.84
C ALA A 172 18.67 -4.38 18.25
N VAL A 173 18.84 -3.10 18.58
CA VAL A 173 20.09 -2.59 19.14
C VAL A 173 20.06 -2.80 20.66
N PRO A 174 20.86 -3.74 21.21
CA PRO A 174 20.83 -4.05 22.62
C PRO A 174 21.03 -2.80 23.49
N THR A 175 20.29 -2.72 24.58
CA THR A 175 20.35 -1.65 25.61
C THR A 175 19.83 -0.28 25.21
N THR A 176 19.42 -0.06 23.97
CA THR A 176 18.96 1.28 23.51
C THR A 176 17.46 1.37 23.30
N GLY A 177 16.76 0.23 23.14
CA GLY A 177 15.34 0.18 22.75
C GLY A 177 15.09 0.58 21.29
N LEU A 178 16.13 0.74 20.48
CA LEU A 178 16.00 1.01 19.05
C LEU A 178 15.86 -0.30 18.28
N VAL A 179 14.93 -0.33 17.33
CA VAL A 179 14.72 -1.42 16.38
C VAL A 179 14.79 -0.84 14.97
N ALA A 180 15.55 -1.49 14.09
CA ALA A 180 15.51 -1.24 12.66
C ALA A 180 14.79 -2.40 11.99
N GLU A 181 13.77 -2.11 11.19
CA GLU A 181 12.93 -3.10 10.53
C GLU A 181 12.81 -2.80 9.03
N LEU A 182 12.81 -3.87 8.23
CA LEU A 182 12.54 -3.85 6.80
C LEU A 182 11.49 -4.94 6.50
N SER A 183 10.39 -4.55 5.87
CA SER A 183 9.31 -5.46 5.47
C SER A 183 8.85 -5.21 4.04
#